data_1e14d693cb820ad64edf518555e920a4
#
_entry.id   1e14d693cb820ad64edf518555e920a4
#
_cell.length_a   1.000
_cell.length_b   1.000
_cell.length_c   1.000
_cell.angle_alpha   90.00
_cell.angle_beta   90.00
_cell.angle_gamma   90.00
#
_symmetry.space_group_name_H-M   'P 1'
#
loop_
_entity.id
_entity.type
_entity.pdbx_description
1 polymer ?
#
loop_
_entity_poly.entity_id
_entity_poly.type
_entity_poly.pdbx_seq_one_letter_code
_entity_poly.pdbx_strand_id
1 'polypeptide(L)'
;MIWLETGSFTLSQPLADTCASRLQLPERRISRQVVAKLVQAIHQKARVEVDYVSLSNPEHEGRIFSPHSIVKAGSRFHVRGYCEKSKGFRDLVLSRFRGIAELEGPSPHAIEQDEAWQTTVILVLSPDPRLTPAQRAVLTSDYQMENDQLHINTRAALANYLLKEMQVNTKYLDGTPEAQQLVLVNRDDIKQWLFNS
;
A
#
# COMPACT_ATOMS: atom_id res chain seq x y z
N MET A 1 -7.83 21.25 -20.01
CA MET A 1 -8.50 20.83 -18.77
C MET A 1 -9.69 19.95 -19.14
N ILE A 2 -9.67 18.71 -18.74
CA ILE A 2 -10.72 17.73 -19.05
C ILE A 2 -11.27 17.26 -17.71
N TRP A 3 -12.57 17.48 -17.50
CA TRP A 3 -13.32 16.88 -16.41
C TRP A 3 -13.79 15.50 -16.85
N LEU A 4 -13.38 14.46 -16.14
CA LEU A 4 -13.94 13.12 -16.34
C LEU A 4 -15.29 13.03 -15.63
N GLU A 5 -16.15 12.13 -16.05
CA GLU A 5 -17.48 11.90 -15.46
C GLU A 5 -17.43 11.62 -13.94
N THR A 6 -16.26 11.21 -13.42
CA THR A 6 -16.00 10.96 -11.99
C THR A 6 -15.71 12.23 -11.18
N GLY A 7 -15.71 13.41 -11.79
CA GLY A 7 -15.32 14.66 -11.14
C GLY A 7 -13.80 14.81 -10.92
N SER A 8 -13.00 13.87 -11.41
CA SER A 8 -11.54 13.94 -11.29
C SER A 8 -10.93 14.92 -12.27
N PHE A 9 -10.00 15.75 -11.79
CA PHE A 9 -9.27 16.71 -12.59
C PHE A 9 -8.02 16.08 -13.19
N THR A 10 -7.90 16.09 -14.51
CA THR A 10 -6.71 15.59 -15.22
C THR A 10 -6.18 16.67 -16.17
N LEU A 11 -4.90 17.02 -16.02
CA LEU A 11 -4.20 17.87 -16.99
C LEU A 11 -3.79 17.01 -18.18
N SER A 12 -4.09 17.48 -19.40
CA SER A 12 -3.51 16.89 -20.60
C SER A 12 -1.98 17.05 -20.59
N GLN A 13 -1.26 16.10 -21.21
CA GLN A 13 0.22 16.09 -21.22
C GLN A 13 0.83 17.47 -21.58
N PRO A 14 0.42 18.15 -22.69
CA PRO A 14 0.97 19.44 -23.07
C PRO A 14 0.72 20.56 -22.04
N LEU A 15 -0.41 20.54 -21.34
CA LEU A 15 -0.72 21.53 -20.30
C LEU A 15 0.03 21.21 -19.00
N ALA A 16 0.23 19.94 -18.68
CA ALA A 16 1.03 19.52 -17.55
C ALA A 16 2.49 19.98 -17.69
N ASP A 17 3.05 19.91 -18.90
CA ASP A 17 4.44 20.30 -19.17
C ASP A 17 4.66 21.82 -19.14
N THR A 18 3.62 22.62 -19.36
CA THR A 18 3.72 24.09 -19.42
C THR A 18 3.34 24.81 -18.13
N CYS A 19 2.45 24.25 -17.33
CA CYS A 19 1.90 24.93 -16.16
C CYS A 19 1.86 24.13 -14.86
N ALA A 20 2.31 22.88 -14.85
CA ALA A 20 2.32 22.05 -13.66
C ALA A 20 3.68 21.39 -13.43
N SER A 21 4.23 21.56 -12.22
CA SER A 21 5.40 20.81 -11.76
C SER A 21 4.94 19.56 -11.02
N ARG A 22 5.50 18.41 -11.40
CA ARG A 22 5.28 17.14 -10.66
C ARG A 22 6.38 16.96 -9.63
N LEU A 23 5.98 16.63 -8.40
CA LEU A 23 6.94 16.17 -7.40
C LEU A 23 7.54 14.84 -7.87
N GLN A 24 8.86 14.85 -8.13
CA GLN A 24 9.61 13.67 -8.47
C GLN A 24 10.25 13.08 -7.21
N LEU A 25 9.73 11.95 -6.75
CA LEU A 25 10.36 11.21 -5.67
C LEU A 25 11.59 10.46 -6.20
N PRO A 26 12.66 10.32 -5.39
CA PRO A 26 13.83 9.54 -5.77
C PRO A 26 13.44 8.13 -6.20
N GLU A 27 13.91 7.73 -7.39
CA GLU A 27 13.67 6.38 -7.90
C GLU A 27 14.47 5.35 -7.10
N ARG A 28 13.85 4.20 -6.86
CA ARG A 28 14.50 3.06 -6.22
C ARG A 28 14.95 2.08 -7.29
N ARG A 29 16.20 1.63 -7.19
CA ARG A 29 16.68 0.58 -8.09
C ARG A 29 15.90 -0.71 -7.87
N ILE A 30 15.30 -1.21 -8.95
CA ILE A 30 14.59 -2.48 -8.98
C ILE A 30 15.21 -3.32 -10.10
N SER A 31 15.60 -4.55 -9.79
CA SER A 31 16.15 -5.48 -10.79
C SER A 31 15.05 -5.94 -11.74
N ARG A 32 15.19 -5.62 -13.03
CA ARG A 32 14.26 -6.06 -14.07
C ARG A 32 14.21 -7.59 -14.18
N GLN A 33 15.35 -8.26 -13.98
CA GLN A 33 15.44 -9.73 -14.04
C GLN A 33 14.65 -10.37 -12.90
N VAL A 34 14.80 -9.85 -11.66
CA VAL A 34 14.02 -10.33 -10.51
C VAL A 34 12.53 -10.10 -10.73
N VAL A 35 12.12 -8.92 -11.20
CA VAL A 35 10.69 -8.63 -11.48
C VAL A 35 10.14 -9.58 -12.54
N ALA A 36 10.87 -9.82 -13.63
CA ALA A 36 10.43 -10.76 -14.68
C ALA A 36 10.22 -12.17 -14.12
N LYS A 37 11.11 -12.65 -13.23
CA LYS A 37 10.96 -13.95 -12.58
C LYS A 37 9.80 -13.99 -11.60
N LEU A 38 9.60 -12.94 -10.82
CA LEU A 38 8.44 -12.83 -9.91
C LEU A 38 7.13 -12.83 -10.69
N VAL A 39 7.04 -12.08 -11.79
CA VAL A 39 5.85 -12.08 -12.68
C VAL A 39 5.62 -13.46 -13.28
N GLN A 40 6.69 -14.11 -13.77
CA GLN A 40 6.62 -15.48 -14.29
C GLN A 40 6.09 -16.46 -13.21
N ALA A 41 6.61 -16.37 -11.99
CA ALA A 41 6.19 -17.20 -10.87
C ALA A 41 4.70 -16.98 -10.49
N ILE A 42 4.24 -15.72 -10.50
CA ILE A 42 2.82 -15.40 -10.26
C ILE A 42 1.93 -16.08 -11.31
N HIS A 43 2.28 -15.95 -12.61
CA HIS A 43 1.50 -16.55 -13.68
C HIS A 43 1.49 -18.09 -13.64
N GLN A 44 2.63 -18.69 -13.28
CA GLN A 44 2.79 -20.13 -13.20
C GLN A 44 2.37 -20.72 -11.85
N LYS A 45 1.95 -19.89 -10.90
CA LYS A 45 1.69 -20.31 -9.51
C LYS A 45 2.87 -21.09 -8.93
N ALA A 46 4.10 -20.58 -9.14
CA ALA A 46 5.35 -21.21 -8.74
C ALA A 46 5.98 -20.53 -7.54
N ARG A 47 6.85 -21.26 -6.85
CA ARG A 47 7.78 -20.70 -5.86
C ARG A 47 9.01 -20.13 -6.56
N VAL A 48 9.67 -19.19 -5.91
CA VAL A 48 10.97 -18.67 -6.31
C VAL A 48 11.94 -18.71 -5.14
N GLU A 49 13.18 -19.07 -5.41
CA GLU A 49 14.27 -18.75 -4.53
C GLU A 49 14.78 -17.34 -4.83
N VAL A 50 14.94 -16.53 -3.80
CA VAL A 50 15.34 -15.12 -3.91
C VAL A 50 16.25 -14.72 -2.76
N ASP A 51 17.22 -13.87 -3.03
CA ASP A 51 17.96 -13.16 -2.00
C ASP A 51 17.26 -11.87 -1.63
N TYR A 52 17.03 -11.68 -0.33
CA TYR A 52 16.30 -10.51 0.16
C TYR A 52 16.95 -9.92 1.40
N VAL A 53 17.08 -8.60 1.44
CA VAL A 53 17.54 -7.85 2.61
C VAL A 53 16.38 -7.09 3.25
N SER A 54 16.28 -7.13 4.57
CA SER A 54 15.31 -6.35 5.34
C SER A 54 16.04 -5.35 6.25
N LEU A 55 15.30 -4.37 6.80
CA LEU A 55 15.91 -3.45 7.77
C LEU A 55 16.19 -4.12 9.11
N SER A 56 15.41 -5.14 9.47
CA SER A 56 15.60 -5.93 10.69
C SER A 56 16.68 -7.00 10.53
N ASN A 57 16.99 -7.41 9.30
CA ASN A 57 18.07 -8.30 8.97
C ASN A 57 18.72 -7.82 7.67
N PRO A 58 19.77 -6.98 7.75
CA PRO A 58 20.44 -6.38 6.60
C PRO A 58 21.37 -7.35 5.86
N GLU A 59 21.65 -8.50 6.41
CA GLU A 59 22.43 -9.54 5.75
C GLU A 59 21.62 -10.19 4.62
N HIS A 60 22.33 -10.58 3.56
CA HIS A 60 21.71 -11.30 2.46
C HIS A 60 21.23 -12.66 2.92
N GLU A 61 20.00 -12.96 2.67
CA GLU A 61 19.41 -14.23 3.05
C GLU A 61 18.56 -14.80 1.93
N GLY A 62 18.88 -16.02 1.53
CA GLY A 62 18.04 -16.80 0.63
C GLY A 62 16.66 -17.07 1.24
N ARG A 63 15.63 -16.94 0.42
CA ARG A 63 14.23 -17.20 0.82
C ARG A 63 13.52 -17.93 -0.28
N ILE A 64 12.74 -18.92 0.09
CA ILE A 64 11.69 -19.48 -0.78
C ILE A 64 10.43 -18.65 -0.57
N PHE A 65 9.92 -18.14 -1.68
CA PHE A 65 8.79 -17.22 -1.70
C PHE A 65 7.79 -17.61 -2.78
N SER A 66 6.52 -17.65 -2.44
CA SER A 66 5.40 -17.93 -3.36
C SER A 66 4.65 -16.63 -3.65
N PRO A 67 5.05 -15.87 -4.69
CA PRO A 67 4.43 -14.59 -5.00
C PRO A 67 3.05 -14.76 -5.61
N HIS A 68 2.11 -13.84 -5.34
CA HIS A 68 0.81 -13.83 -6.02
C HIS A 68 0.37 -12.45 -6.53
N SER A 69 0.88 -11.34 -6.00
CA SER A 69 0.47 -10.01 -6.45
C SER A 69 1.58 -8.99 -6.33
N ILE A 70 1.64 -8.04 -7.26
CA ILE A 70 2.50 -6.87 -7.17
C ILE A 70 1.63 -5.65 -6.86
N VAL A 71 2.03 -4.86 -5.86
CA VAL A 71 1.31 -3.69 -5.39
C VAL A 71 2.23 -2.46 -5.45
N LYS A 72 1.71 -1.35 -5.95
CA LYS A 72 2.32 -0.04 -5.81
C LYS A 72 1.69 0.67 -4.61
N ALA A 73 2.48 1.01 -3.63
CA ALA A 73 2.07 1.79 -2.47
C ALA A 73 3.00 3.00 -2.32
N GLY A 74 2.47 4.18 -2.59
CA GLY A 74 3.24 5.42 -2.68
C GLY A 74 4.40 5.30 -3.65
N SER A 75 5.62 5.58 -3.17
CA SER A 75 6.87 5.48 -3.93
C SER A 75 7.48 4.08 -3.99
N ARG A 76 6.80 3.05 -3.50
CA ARG A 76 7.34 1.69 -3.40
C ARG A 76 6.49 0.69 -4.15
N PHE A 77 7.18 -0.27 -4.77
CA PHE A 77 6.56 -1.49 -5.24
C PHE A 77 6.85 -2.62 -4.26
N HIS A 78 5.81 -3.38 -3.96
CA HIS A 78 5.86 -4.56 -3.12
C HIS A 78 5.39 -5.76 -3.93
N VAL A 79 5.95 -6.93 -3.66
CA VAL A 79 5.37 -8.20 -4.06
C VAL A 79 4.83 -8.88 -2.82
N ARG A 80 3.55 -9.27 -2.89
CA ARG A 80 2.87 -10.03 -1.84
C ARG A 80 2.87 -11.51 -2.17
N GLY A 81 3.09 -12.34 -1.16
CA GLY A 81 3.11 -13.78 -1.28
C GLY A 81 3.44 -14.46 0.04
N TYR A 82 3.46 -15.79 0.02
CA TYR A 82 3.85 -16.58 1.18
C TYR A 82 5.38 -16.70 1.26
N CYS A 83 5.93 -16.44 2.42
CA CYS A 83 7.36 -16.56 2.70
C CYS A 83 7.59 -17.77 3.63
N GLU A 84 8.28 -18.80 3.14
CA GLU A 84 8.58 -20.03 3.89
C GLU A 84 9.35 -19.72 5.19
N LYS A 85 10.30 -18.79 5.12
CA LYS A 85 11.10 -18.40 6.30
C LYS A 85 10.24 -17.80 7.42
N SER A 86 9.30 -16.93 7.09
CA SER A 86 8.41 -16.28 8.08
C SER A 86 7.12 -17.04 8.32
N LYS A 87 6.92 -18.16 7.61
CA LYS A 87 5.72 -19.03 7.68
C LYS A 87 4.41 -18.24 7.60
N GLY A 88 4.32 -17.35 6.59
CA GLY A 88 3.13 -16.52 6.42
C GLY A 88 3.23 -15.57 5.23
N PHE A 89 2.08 -14.98 4.89
CA PHE A 89 2.00 -14.00 3.82
C PHE A 89 2.69 -12.70 4.21
N ARG A 90 3.49 -12.15 3.31
CA ARG A 90 4.32 -10.95 3.52
C ARG A 90 4.37 -10.09 2.27
N ASP A 91 4.59 -8.80 2.50
CA ASP A 91 4.91 -7.83 1.46
C ASP A 91 6.41 -7.61 1.43
N LEU A 92 7.06 -8.01 0.35
CA LEU A 92 8.49 -7.80 0.12
C LEU A 92 8.69 -6.61 -0.81
N VAL A 93 9.55 -5.66 -0.41
CA VAL A 93 9.84 -4.45 -1.18
C VAL A 93 10.71 -4.80 -2.39
N LEU A 94 10.27 -4.52 -3.62
CA LEU A 94 10.99 -4.91 -4.85
C LEU A 94 12.43 -4.38 -4.93
N SER A 95 12.72 -3.21 -4.38
CA SER A 95 14.08 -2.64 -4.37
C SER A 95 15.03 -3.30 -3.36
N ARG A 96 14.57 -4.27 -2.58
CA ARG A 96 15.38 -4.97 -1.58
C ARG A 96 15.78 -6.38 -2.00
N PHE A 97 15.34 -6.84 -3.15
CA PHE A 97 15.85 -8.07 -3.74
C PHE A 97 17.28 -7.88 -4.21
N ARG A 98 18.08 -8.92 -4.09
CA ARG A 98 19.49 -8.98 -4.50
C ARG A 98 19.68 -10.19 -5.41
N GLY A 99 20.81 -10.21 -6.13
CA GLY A 99 21.18 -11.37 -6.93
C GLY A 99 20.18 -11.71 -8.03
N ILE A 100 19.95 -13.01 -8.20
CA ILE A 100 19.11 -13.63 -9.23
C ILE A 100 17.91 -14.27 -8.52
N ALA A 101 16.78 -14.33 -9.18
CA ALA A 101 15.62 -15.09 -8.72
C ALA A 101 15.48 -16.36 -9.57
N GLU A 102 15.31 -17.51 -8.94
CA GLU A 102 15.17 -18.81 -9.60
C GLU A 102 13.82 -19.45 -9.29
N LEU A 103 13.24 -20.16 -10.27
CA LEU A 103 11.99 -20.87 -10.08
C LEU A 103 12.24 -22.21 -9.37
N GLU A 104 11.46 -22.49 -8.30
CA GLU A 104 11.60 -23.65 -7.45
C GLU A 104 10.42 -24.64 -7.54
N GLY A 105 9.70 -24.61 -8.66
CA GLY A 105 8.58 -25.51 -8.90
C GLY A 105 7.24 -24.97 -8.36
N PRO A 106 6.18 -25.79 -8.35
CA PRO A 106 4.83 -25.37 -7.99
C PRO A 106 4.75 -24.84 -6.56
N SER A 107 3.94 -23.79 -6.35
CA SER A 107 3.67 -23.28 -5.01
C SER A 107 2.60 -24.13 -4.30
N PRO A 108 2.83 -24.53 -3.04
CA PRO A 108 1.78 -25.12 -2.21
C PRO A 108 0.84 -24.06 -1.60
N HIS A 109 1.15 -22.78 -1.79
CA HIS A 109 0.40 -21.67 -1.21
C HIS A 109 -0.30 -20.85 -2.31
N ALA A 110 -1.63 -20.88 -2.28
CA ALA A 110 -2.47 -20.16 -3.22
C ALA A 110 -2.90 -18.81 -2.66
N ILE A 111 -3.23 -17.85 -3.55
CA ILE A 111 -3.71 -16.52 -3.19
C ILE A 111 -4.98 -16.57 -2.32
N GLU A 112 -5.81 -17.60 -2.48
CA GLU A 112 -7.04 -17.82 -1.72
C GLU A 112 -6.78 -18.10 -0.23
N GLN A 113 -5.57 -18.53 0.13
CA GLN A 113 -5.13 -18.76 1.50
C GLN A 113 -4.66 -17.48 2.21
N ASP A 114 -4.48 -16.39 1.47
CA ASP A 114 -4.10 -15.10 2.06
C ASP A 114 -5.34 -14.38 2.59
N GLU A 115 -5.70 -14.66 3.83
CA GLU A 115 -6.88 -14.10 4.49
C GLU A 115 -6.93 -12.57 4.40
N ALA A 116 -5.82 -11.88 4.68
CA ALA A 116 -5.74 -10.42 4.61
C ALA A 116 -5.93 -9.88 3.18
N TRP A 117 -5.57 -10.67 2.17
CA TRP A 117 -5.79 -10.30 0.77
C TRP A 117 -7.23 -10.56 0.32
N GLN A 118 -7.84 -11.62 0.81
CA GLN A 118 -9.23 -11.98 0.49
C GLN A 118 -10.26 -11.14 1.24
N THR A 119 -9.90 -10.65 2.43
CA THR A 119 -10.80 -9.83 3.25
C THR A 119 -10.85 -8.38 2.75
N THR A 120 -12.07 -7.88 2.53
CA THR A 120 -12.32 -6.45 2.30
C THR A 120 -12.72 -5.80 3.63
N VAL A 121 -12.11 -4.68 3.93
CA VAL A 121 -12.43 -3.83 5.09
C VAL A 121 -12.88 -2.45 4.62
N ILE A 122 -13.68 -1.79 5.44
CA ILE A 122 -14.08 -0.40 5.23
C ILE A 122 -13.25 0.45 6.20
N LEU A 123 -12.48 1.40 5.66
CA LEU A 123 -11.85 2.44 6.45
C LEU A 123 -12.84 3.59 6.58
N VAL A 124 -13.18 3.96 7.80
CA VAL A 124 -14.05 5.11 8.08
C VAL A 124 -13.17 6.25 8.60
N LEU A 125 -12.99 7.28 7.78
CA LEU A 125 -12.20 8.46 8.11
C LEU A 125 -13.13 9.63 8.39
N SER A 126 -12.74 10.48 9.37
CA SER A 126 -13.46 11.71 9.71
C SER A 126 -12.45 12.83 9.94
N PRO A 127 -12.85 14.11 9.84
CA PRO A 127 -12.00 15.22 10.25
C PRO A 127 -11.62 15.07 11.74
N ASP A 128 -10.38 15.44 12.08
CA ASP A 128 -9.90 15.42 13.47
C ASP A 128 -10.87 16.18 14.38
N PRO A 129 -11.36 15.56 15.48
CA PRO A 129 -12.35 16.16 16.36
C PRO A 129 -11.87 17.44 17.07
N ARG A 130 -10.55 17.68 17.09
CA ARG A 130 -9.95 18.90 17.65
C ARG A 130 -10.04 20.11 16.73
N LEU A 131 -10.40 19.93 15.45
CA LEU A 131 -10.63 21.01 14.48
C LEU A 131 -11.91 21.78 14.82
N THR A 132 -11.89 23.08 14.51
CA THR A 132 -13.10 23.91 14.59
C THR A 132 -14.16 23.48 13.58
N PRO A 133 -15.46 23.79 13.80
CA PRO A 133 -16.51 23.45 12.83
C PRO A 133 -16.22 23.98 11.41
N ALA A 134 -15.66 25.18 11.28
CA ALA A 134 -15.30 25.75 9.98
C ALA A 134 -14.17 24.96 9.29
N GLN A 135 -13.14 24.55 10.01
CA GLN A 135 -12.06 23.71 9.49
C GLN A 135 -12.55 22.32 9.07
N ARG A 136 -13.44 21.72 9.86
CA ARG A 136 -14.06 20.44 9.52
C ARG A 136 -14.88 20.53 8.24
N ALA A 137 -15.67 21.60 8.06
CA ALA A 137 -16.45 21.82 6.86
C ALA A 137 -15.57 21.91 5.59
N VAL A 138 -14.36 22.47 5.68
CA VAL A 138 -13.40 22.48 4.58
C VAL A 138 -13.01 21.06 4.19
N LEU A 139 -12.59 20.22 5.16
CA LEU A 139 -12.19 18.84 4.87
C LEU A 139 -13.37 17.99 4.36
N THR A 140 -14.57 18.18 4.93
CA THR A 140 -15.78 17.51 4.46
C THR A 140 -16.04 17.80 2.98
N SER A 141 -15.85 19.07 2.57
CA SER A 141 -15.97 19.47 1.17
C SER A 141 -14.84 18.90 0.29
N ASP A 142 -13.59 18.98 0.74
CA ASP A 142 -12.41 18.52 -0.03
C ASP A 142 -12.47 17.03 -0.34
N TYR A 143 -12.90 16.23 0.61
CA TYR A 143 -13.01 14.77 0.49
C TYR A 143 -14.41 14.29 0.09
N GLN A 144 -15.35 15.22 -0.18
CA GLN A 144 -16.75 14.90 -0.53
C GLN A 144 -17.38 13.92 0.48
N MET A 145 -17.19 14.21 1.77
CA MET A 145 -17.65 13.35 2.85
C MET A 145 -19.16 13.42 3.03
N GLU A 146 -19.77 12.30 3.36
CA GLU A 146 -21.16 12.22 3.77
C GLU A 146 -21.23 12.15 5.31
N ASN A 147 -21.98 13.05 5.92
CA ASN A 147 -22.11 13.15 7.40
C ASN A 147 -20.74 13.22 8.12
N ASP A 148 -19.81 14.01 7.60
CA ASP A 148 -18.42 14.12 8.08
C ASP A 148 -17.64 12.81 8.05
N GLN A 149 -18.01 11.86 7.21
CA GLN A 149 -17.31 10.58 7.09
C GLN A 149 -16.96 10.25 5.63
N LEU A 150 -15.76 9.72 5.43
CA LEU A 150 -15.29 9.13 4.18
C LEU A 150 -15.14 7.62 4.37
N HIS A 151 -15.88 6.85 3.60
CA HIS A 151 -15.83 5.39 3.63
C HIS A 151 -15.01 4.86 2.47
N ILE A 152 -13.92 4.12 2.75
CA ILE A 152 -13.03 3.61 1.72
C ILE A 152 -12.96 2.09 1.83
N ASN A 153 -13.45 1.39 0.80
CA ASN A 153 -13.32 -0.06 0.69
C ASN A 153 -11.91 -0.43 0.21
N THR A 154 -11.24 -1.31 0.93
CA THR A 154 -9.92 -1.80 0.54
C THR A 154 -9.68 -3.23 1.05
N ARG A 155 -8.69 -3.92 0.46
CA ARG A 155 -8.23 -5.19 1.03
C ARG A 155 -7.56 -4.94 2.38
N ALA A 156 -7.81 -5.81 3.36
CA ALA A 156 -7.20 -5.71 4.69
C ALA A 156 -5.67 -5.62 4.61
N ALA A 157 -5.05 -6.37 3.70
CA ALA A 157 -3.61 -6.31 3.43
C ALA A 157 -3.11 -4.93 2.98
N LEU A 158 -3.97 -4.09 2.42
CA LEU A 158 -3.60 -2.77 1.87
C LEU A 158 -4.02 -1.61 2.78
N ALA A 159 -4.80 -1.86 3.82
CA ALA A 159 -5.34 -0.84 4.71
C ALA A 159 -4.25 0.09 5.30
N ASN A 160 -3.17 -0.50 5.81
CA ASN A 160 -2.07 0.29 6.39
C ASN A 160 -1.34 1.17 5.36
N TYR A 161 -1.20 0.69 4.13
CA TYR A 161 -0.57 1.48 3.06
C TYR A 161 -1.44 2.67 2.69
N LEU A 162 -2.75 2.47 2.58
CA LEU A 162 -3.70 3.52 2.27
C LEU A 162 -3.75 4.59 3.37
N LEU A 163 -3.88 4.17 4.64
CA LEU A 163 -3.85 5.08 5.77
C LEU A 163 -2.56 5.90 5.82
N LYS A 164 -1.42 5.26 5.57
CA LYS A 164 -0.14 5.95 5.51
C LYS A 164 -0.04 6.95 4.35
N GLU A 165 -0.57 6.61 3.18
CA GLU A 165 -0.60 7.50 2.01
C GLU A 165 -1.47 8.72 2.28
N MET A 166 -2.57 8.53 2.99
CA MET A 166 -3.46 9.60 3.44
C MET A 166 -2.97 10.31 4.72
N GLN A 167 -1.78 9.98 5.21
CA GLN A 167 -1.15 10.54 6.41
C GLN A 167 -1.99 10.38 7.69
N VAL A 168 -2.85 9.36 7.73
CA VAL A 168 -3.66 9.04 8.91
C VAL A 168 -2.83 8.27 9.92
N ASN A 169 -2.67 8.81 11.12
CA ASN A 169 -2.01 8.12 12.23
C ASN A 169 -2.96 7.10 12.87
N THR A 170 -2.54 5.84 12.94
CA THR A 170 -3.36 4.74 13.48
C THR A 170 -3.13 4.48 14.97
N LYS A 171 -2.11 5.09 15.58
CA LYS A 171 -1.73 4.80 16.96
C LYS A 171 -2.29 5.82 17.96
N TYR A 172 -2.14 7.09 17.66
CA TYR A 172 -2.58 8.19 18.54
C TYR A 172 -2.74 9.49 17.75
N LEU A 173 -3.46 10.43 18.32
CA LEU A 173 -3.55 11.79 17.81
C LEU A 173 -2.24 12.51 18.16
N ASP A 174 -1.40 12.70 17.16
CA ASP A 174 -0.08 13.31 17.27
C ASP A 174 -0.04 14.64 16.50
N GLY A 175 0.75 15.58 16.97
CA GLY A 175 0.86 16.89 16.33
C GLY A 175 -0.38 17.77 16.47
N THR A 176 -0.46 18.81 15.65
CA THR A 176 -1.63 19.70 15.60
C THR A 176 -2.74 19.09 14.76
N PRO A 177 -4.02 19.41 15.07
CA PRO A 177 -5.15 18.90 14.29
C PRO A 177 -5.08 19.32 12.82
N GLU A 178 -4.54 20.48 12.50
CA GLU A 178 -4.36 20.97 11.14
C GLU A 178 -3.32 20.16 10.35
N ALA A 179 -2.32 19.62 11.04
CA ALA A 179 -1.30 18.77 10.41
C ALA A 179 -1.82 17.34 10.22
N GLN A 180 -2.61 16.84 11.16
CA GLN A 180 -3.18 15.48 11.09
C GLN A 180 -4.40 15.40 10.17
N GLN A 181 -5.27 16.40 10.20
CA GLN A 181 -6.50 16.56 9.40
C GLN A 181 -7.53 15.43 9.57
N LEU A 182 -7.15 14.18 9.32
CA LEU A 182 -8.05 13.02 9.32
C LEU A 182 -7.71 12.02 10.42
N VAL A 183 -8.75 11.38 10.95
CA VAL A 183 -8.63 10.29 11.93
C VAL A 183 -9.38 9.05 11.45
N LEU A 184 -8.88 7.88 11.83
CA LEU A 184 -9.55 6.60 11.59
C LEU A 184 -10.56 6.34 12.71
N VAL A 185 -11.85 6.39 12.41
CA VAL A 185 -12.95 6.32 13.40
C VAL A 185 -13.19 4.87 13.85
N ASN A 186 -13.13 3.91 12.92
CA ASN A 186 -13.42 2.51 13.19
C ASN A 186 -12.16 1.66 13.41
N ARG A 187 -11.16 2.21 14.08
CA ARG A 187 -9.88 1.54 14.35
C ARG A 187 -10.05 0.16 15.00
N ASP A 188 -10.93 0.06 15.98
CA ASP A 188 -11.13 -1.16 16.77
C ASP A 188 -11.71 -2.31 15.93
N ASP A 189 -12.54 -2.00 14.93
CA ASP A 189 -13.15 -3.00 14.05
C ASP A 189 -12.12 -3.67 13.13
N ILE A 190 -11.06 -2.93 12.78
CA ILE A 190 -10.03 -3.38 11.82
C ILE A 190 -8.65 -3.57 12.44
N LYS A 191 -8.51 -3.42 13.77
CA LYS A 191 -7.20 -3.43 14.46
C LYS A 191 -6.35 -4.67 14.18
N GLN A 192 -6.98 -5.84 14.01
CA GLN A 192 -6.27 -7.09 13.69
C GLN A 192 -5.48 -7.02 12.37
N TRP A 193 -5.86 -6.11 11.47
CA TRP A 193 -5.23 -5.90 10.17
C TRP A 193 -4.22 -4.74 10.16
N LEU A 194 -4.14 -3.98 11.25
CA LEU A 194 -3.21 -2.86 11.35
C LEU A 194 -1.84 -3.34 11.83
N PHE A 195 -0.75 -2.78 11.25
CA PHE A 195 0.61 -3.09 11.66
C PHE A 195 0.86 -2.61 13.11
N ASN A 196 1.30 -3.52 13.97
CA ASN A 196 1.65 -3.23 15.39
C ASN A 196 0.51 -2.51 16.14
N SER A 197 -0.68 -3.00 16.00
CA SER A 197 -1.82 -2.59 16.83
C SER A 197 -1.63 -3.02 18.29
#